data_8fc15db6dda9cb32da6cd64f37bc6f55
#
_entry.id   8fc15db6dda9cb32da6cd64f37bc6f55
#
_cell.length_a   1.000
_cell.length_b   1.000
_cell.length_c   1.000
_cell.angle_alpha   90.00
_cell.angle_beta   90.00
_cell.angle_gamma   90.00
#
_symmetry.space_group_name_H-M   'P 1'
#
loop_
_entity.id
_entity.type
_entity.pdbx_description
1 polymer ?
#
loop_
_entity_poly.entity_id
_entity_poly.type
_entity_poly.pdbx_seq_one_letter_code
_entity_poly.pdbx_strand_id
1 'polypeptide(L)'
;MISVEQALGIHEMVVKQFGGSMGVRDAGGLESALARPFQTFGGEDLYPDLFSKAAAIGESIIINHPFIDGNKRTGYVLMESIFAFRRD
;
A
#
# COMPACT_ATOMS: atom_id res chain seq x y z
N MET A 1 7.43 -7.90 -1.51
CA MET A 1 6.75 -6.77 -2.18
C MET A 1 5.28 -7.10 -2.35
N ILE A 2 4.40 -6.14 -2.14
CA ILE A 2 2.96 -6.34 -2.30
C ILE A 2 2.59 -6.13 -3.76
N SER A 3 1.92 -7.11 -4.36
CA SER A 3 1.48 -7.00 -5.75
C SER A 3 0.20 -6.16 -5.85
N VAL A 4 -0.11 -5.70 -7.07
CA VAL A 4 -1.37 -5.00 -7.31
C VAL A 4 -2.55 -5.89 -6.94
N GLU A 5 -2.50 -7.17 -7.30
CA GLU A 5 -3.59 -8.10 -6.99
C GLU A 5 -3.79 -8.28 -5.49
N GLN A 6 -2.69 -8.35 -4.74
CA GLN A 6 -2.78 -8.44 -3.28
C GLN A 6 -3.40 -7.18 -2.70
N ALA A 7 -2.99 -6.01 -3.20
CA ALA A 7 -3.54 -4.75 -2.73
C ALA A 7 -5.02 -4.62 -3.05
N LEU A 8 -5.44 -5.07 -4.24
CA LEU A 8 -6.84 -5.06 -4.62
C LEU A 8 -7.66 -5.98 -3.72
N GLY A 9 -7.11 -7.15 -3.37
CA GLY A 9 -7.78 -8.07 -2.45
C GLY A 9 -7.94 -7.48 -1.06
N ILE A 10 -6.92 -6.80 -0.57
CA ILE A 10 -6.97 -6.12 0.73
C ILE A 10 -8.03 -5.02 0.71
N HIS A 11 -8.06 -4.22 -0.35
CA HIS A 11 -9.06 -3.16 -0.49
C HIS A 11 -10.48 -3.73 -0.51
N GLU A 12 -10.68 -4.82 -1.26
CA GLU A 12 -11.99 -5.47 -1.31
C GLU A 12 -12.41 -5.94 0.07
N MET A 13 -11.51 -6.53 0.83
CA MET A 13 -11.78 -6.98 2.19
C MET A 13 -12.18 -5.79 3.07
N VAL A 14 -11.46 -4.68 2.97
CA VAL A 14 -11.74 -3.47 3.73
C VAL A 14 -13.15 -2.95 3.43
N VAL A 15 -13.49 -2.86 2.15
CA VAL A 15 -14.81 -2.37 1.75
C VAL A 15 -15.92 -3.29 2.24
N LYS A 16 -15.72 -4.59 2.15
CA LYS A 16 -16.73 -5.56 2.61
C LYS A 16 -16.92 -5.49 4.11
N GLN A 17 -15.84 -5.26 4.85
CA GLN A 17 -15.90 -5.26 6.32
C GLN A 17 -16.41 -3.94 6.87
N PHE A 18 -16.02 -2.82 6.29
CA PHE A 18 -16.29 -1.49 6.84
C PHE A 18 -17.25 -0.66 6.00
N GLY A 19 -17.65 -1.14 4.83
CA GLY A 19 -18.51 -0.39 3.92
C GLY A 19 -17.69 0.50 3.00
N GLY A 20 -18.37 1.14 2.06
CA GLY A 20 -17.75 2.02 1.10
C GLY A 20 -17.91 1.51 -0.32
N SER A 21 -17.32 2.21 -1.26
CA SER A 21 -17.44 1.91 -2.69
C SER A 21 -16.22 1.17 -3.20
N MET A 22 -16.46 0.18 -4.04
CA MET A 22 -15.40 -0.55 -4.71
C MET A 22 -14.87 0.27 -5.88
N GLY A 23 -13.66 -0.06 -6.30
CA GLY A 23 -13.10 0.47 -7.53
C GLY A 23 -11.80 1.21 -7.34
N VAL A 24 -11.03 1.24 -8.43
CA VAL A 24 -9.75 1.93 -8.51
C VAL A 24 -9.97 3.25 -9.23
N ARG A 25 -9.57 4.34 -8.59
CA ARG A 25 -9.65 5.68 -9.17
C ARG A 25 -8.41 6.00 -10.01
N ASP A 26 -7.25 5.52 -9.56
CA ASP A 26 -5.97 5.88 -10.15
C ASP A 26 -5.04 4.67 -10.10
N ALA A 27 -5.03 3.89 -11.19
CA ALA A 27 -4.21 2.69 -11.26
C ALA A 27 -2.71 3.01 -11.21
N GLY A 28 -2.30 4.08 -11.85
CA GLY A 28 -0.89 4.52 -11.81
C GLY A 28 -0.48 4.92 -10.41
N GLY A 29 -1.37 5.61 -9.70
CA GLY A 29 -1.13 5.99 -8.32
C GLY A 29 -1.03 4.78 -7.39
N LEU A 30 -1.79 3.73 -7.66
CA LEU A 30 -1.68 2.49 -6.90
C LEU A 30 -0.34 1.81 -7.13
N GLU A 31 0.06 1.66 -8.39
CA GLU A 31 1.34 1.04 -8.72
C GLU A 31 2.50 1.81 -8.10
N SER A 32 2.45 3.14 -8.19
CA SER A 32 3.48 4.01 -7.62
C SER A 32 3.57 3.84 -6.10
N ALA A 33 2.42 3.78 -5.44
CA ALA A 33 2.38 3.62 -3.98
C ALA A 33 2.98 2.28 -3.55
N LEU A 34 2.69 1.21 -4.28
CA LEU A 34 3.19 -0.12 -3.94
C LEU A 34 4.70 -0.24 -4.20
N ALA A 35 5.22 0.50 -5.17
CA ALA A 35 6.64 0.48 -5.50
C ALA A 35 7.48 1.32 -4.56
N ARG A 36 6.91 2.37 -3.97
CA ARG A 36 7.66 3.35 -3.20
C ARG A 36 8.51 2.75 -2.08
N PRO A 37 8.01 1.80 -1.28
CA PRO A 37 8.81 1.27 -0.17
C PRO A 37 10.11 0.60 -0.59
N PHE A 38 10.20 0.18 -1.86
CA PHE A 38 11.32 -0.60 -2.36
C PHE A 38 12.21 0.20 -3.31
N GLN A 39 12.06 1.52 -3.35
CA GLN A 39 12.87 2.37 -4.19
C GLN A 39 14.30 2.45 -3.67
N THR A 40 15.25 2.58 -4.61
CA THR A 40 16.66 2.71 -4.28
C THR A 40 17.22 3.97 -4.92
N PHE A 41 18.34 4.43 -4.38
CA PHE A 41 19.11 5.50 -4.97
C PHE A 41 20.59 5.16 -4.81
N GLY A 42 21.30 5.14 -5.94
CA GLY A 42 22.72 4.78 -5.89
C GLY A 42 22.97 3.37 -5.38
N GLY A 43 22.03 2.45 -5.58
CA GLY A 43 22.14 1.08 -5.13
C GLY A 43 21.73 0.85 -3.69
N GLU A 44 21.29 1.88 -2.99
CA GLU A 44 20.88 1.76 -1.59
C GLU A 44 19.40 2.06 -1.42
N ASP A 45 18.76 1.36 -0.49
CA ASP A 45 17.34 1.55 -0.21
C ASP A 45 17.09 2.96 0.34
N LEU A 46 16.07 3.64 -0.21
CA LEU A 46 15.60 4.90 0.36
C LEU A 46 14.91 4.67 1.71
N TYR A 47 14.28 3.52 1.86
CA TYR A 47 13.56 3.15 3.08
C TYR A 47 14.16 1.84 3.59
N PRO A 48 15.27 1.91 4.38
CA PRO A 48 16.07 0.71 4.65
C PRO A 48 15.46 -0.25 5.66
N ASP A 49 14.58 0.21 6.52
CA ASP A 49 14.00 -0.66 7.55
C ASP A 49 12.50 -0.85 7.33
N LEU A 50 11.92 -1.80 8.07
CA LEU A 50 10.50 -2.12 7.90
C LEU A 50 9.58 -0.98 8.30
N PHE A 51 9.95 -0.21 9.32
CA PHE A 51 9.13 0.93 9.74
C PHE A 51 9.06 1.99 8.65
N SER A 52 10.21 2.34 8.04
CA SER A 52 10.20 3.34 6.98
C SER A 52 9.51 2.83 5.74
N LYS A 53 9.62 1.53 5.42
CA LYS A 53 8.89 0.95 4.29
C LYS A 53 7.37 0.98 4.54
N ALA A 54 6.94 0.61 5.74
CA ALA A 54 5.53 0.64 6.09
C ALA A 54 4.99 2.07 6.04
N ALA A 55 5.72 3.02 6.59
CA ALA A 55 5.31 4.42 6.54
C ALA A 55 5.20 4.91 5.10
N ALA A 56 6.13 4.51 4.23
CA ALA A 56 6.12 4.93 2.84
C ALA A 56 4.89 4.41 2.09
N ILE A 57 4.52 3.13 2.29
CA ILE A 57 3.35 2.60 1.59
C ILE A 57 2.07 3.23 2.12
N GLY A 58 1.93 3.34 3.44
CA GLY A 58 0.74 3.93 4.05
C GLY A 58 0.54 5.36 3.61
N GLU A 59 1.59 6.17 3.68
CA GLU A 59 1.53 7.56 3.25
C GLU A 59 1.16 7.68 1.78
N SER A 60 1.76 6.85 0.93
CA SER A 60 1.51 6.92 -0.50
C SER A 60 0.07 6.56 -0.85
N ILE A 61 -0.50 5.55 -0.21
CA ILE A 61 -1.91 5.20 -0.43
C ILE A 61 -2.82 6.35 0.01
N ILE A 62 -2.53 6.96 1.14
CA ILE A 62 -3.35 8.05 1.67
C ILE A 62 -3.24 9.29 0.77
N ILE A 63 -2.03 9.62 0.31
CA ILE A 63 -1.81 10.80 -0.52
C ILE A 63 -2.31 10.60 -1.95
N ASN A 64 -1.99 9.46 -2.55
CA ASN A 64 -2.33 9.21 -3.96
C ASN A 64 -3.81 8.91 -4.17
N HIS A 65 -4.52 8.49 -3.13
CA HIS A 65 -5.95 8.17 -3.21
C HIS A 65 -6.25 7.25 -4.40
N PRO A 66 -5.58 6.08 -4.50
CA PRO A 66 -5.74 5.26 -5.69
C PRO A 66 -7.09 4.56 -5.78
N PHE A 67 -7.81 4.43 -4.68
CA PHE A 67 -9.13 3.79 -4.66
C PHE A 67 -10.21 4.86 -4.59
N ILE A 68 -11.41 4.50 -5.03
CA ILE A 68 -12.56 5.41 -4.96
C ILE A 68 -12.88 5.71 -3.50
N ASP A 69 -12.75 4.71 -2.62
CA ASP A 69 -13.10 4.83 -1.22
C ASP A 69 -12.21 3.90 -0.40
N GLY A 70 -12.14 4.11 0.91
CA GLY A 70 -11.43 3.22 1.81
C GLY A 70 -9.91 3.33 1.78
N ASN A 71 -9.35 4.43 1.25
CA ASN A 71 -7.91 4.58 1.11
C ASN A 71 -7.18 4.55 2.45
N LYS A 72 -7.71 5.25 3.44
CA LYS A 72 -7.03 5.35 4.73
C LYS A 72 -6.96 3.99 5.42
N ARG A 73 -8.06 3.26 5.44
CA ARG A 73 -8.07 1.92 6.06
C ARG A 73 -7.21 0.94 5.29
N THR A 74 -7.29 0.98 3.97
CA THR A 74 -6.44 0.13 3.14
C THR A 74 -4.98 0.44 3.35
N GLY A 75 -4.63 1.73 3.48
CA GLY A 75 -3.26 2.14 3.79
C GLY A 75 -2.77 1.52 5.09
N TYR A 76 -3.59 1.53 6.13
CA TYR A 76 -3.20 0.94 7.41
C TYR A 76 -3.00 -0.57 7.30
N VAL A 77 -3.87 -1.27 6.60
CA VAL A 77 -3.72 -2.72 6.44
C VAL A 77 -2.46 -3.05 5.63
N LEU A 78 -2.18 -2.24 4.59
CA LEU A 78 -0.97 -2.43 3.81
C LEU A 78 0.28 -2.18 4.64
N MET A 79 0.26 -1.18 5.53
CA MET A 79 1.36 -0.97 6.46
C MET A 79 1.63 -2.20 7.31
N GLU A 80 0.58 -2.78 7.85
CA GLU A 80 0.72 -4.00 8.67
C GLU A 80 1.25 -5.16 7.84
N SER A 81 0.84 -5.24 6.58
CA SER A 81 1.28 -6.31 5.68
C SER A 81 2.79 -6.28 5.42
N ILE A 82 3.38 -5.09 5.43
CA ILE A 82 4.84 -4.96 5.27
C ILE A 82 5.56 -5.72 6.39
N PHE A 83 5.07 -5.63 7.61
CA PHE A 83 5.70 -6.32 8.73
C PHE A 83 5.57 -7.84 8.62
N ALA A 84 4.54 -8.32 7.97
CA ALA A 84 4.36 -9.76 7.77
C ALA A 84 5.44 -10.34 6.85
N PHE A 85 5.99 -9.54 5.94
CA PHE A 85 7.00 -10.02 4.98
C PHE A 85 8.37 -10.24 5.59
N ARG A 86 8.61 -9.78 6.80
CA ARG A 86 9.92 -10.01 7.42
C ARG A 86 10.07 -11.44 7.90
N ARG A 87 9.02 -12.21 7.87
CA ARG A 87 9.02 -13.61 8.31
C ARG A 87 9.24 -14.49 7.11
N ASP A 88 10.23 -15.27 7.14
CA ASP A 88 10.59 -16.12 6.00
C ASP A 88 10.16 -17.56 6.21
#